data_b9aafbbedfd9e621e84e56379b30535c
#
_entry.id   b9aafbbedfd9e621e84e56379b30535c
#
_cell.length_a   1.000
_cell.length_b   1.000
_cell.length_c   1.000
_cell.angle_alpha   90.00
_cell.angle_beta   90.00
_cell.angle_gamma   90.00
#
_symmetry.space_group_name_H-M   'P 1'
#
loop_
_entity.id
_entity.type
_entity.pdbx_description
1 polymer ?
#
loop_
_entity_poly.entity_id
_entity_poly.type
_entity_poly.pdbx_seq_one_letter_code
_entity_poly.pdbx_strand_id
1 'polypeptide(L)'
;LKNKIITIDGPSGTGKSTIAKAIAKKLGFSYLDTGALYRGAALAIDLKGGNIKNDKECGEILSNTSIKLIKDKVFVDGKDVSSEIRSPGISNLASRIATLRSARQYLVKIQKSYPLSCSVVAEGRDTGSVVFPDADVKIYLDASPKERASRRYKELISKGINVDFDQVLKEIRERDKRDKTRGIAPLIVPENAIVVNTTQMNIKEVTSEILKIIKDKPSPC
;
A
#
# COMPACT_ATOMS: atom_id res chain seq x y z
N LEU A 1 -23.23 -9.71 11.80
CA LEU A 1 -22.80 -9.62 10.38
C LEU A 1 -21.27 -9.66 10.33
N LYS A 2 -20.69 -10.49 9.46
CA LYS A 2 -19.24 -10.58 9.24
C LYS A 2 -18.74 -9.27 8.62
N ASN A 3 -17.65 -8.71 9.13
CA ASN A 3 -17.02 -7.53 8.56
C ASN A 3 -16.52 -7.83 7.14
N LYS A 4 -16.78 -6.92 6.18
CA LYS A 4 -16.36 -7.07 4.79
C LYS A 4 -14.94 -6.55 4.59
N ILE A 5 -14.17 -7.26 3.76
CA ILE A 5 -12.81 -6.91 3.38
C ILE A 5 -12.76 -6.69 1.86
N ILE A 6 -12.34 -5.50 1.46
CA ILE A 6 -12.07 -5.15 0.07
C ILE A 6 -10.57 -4.88 -0.05
N THR A 7 -9.90 -5.52 -0.98
CA THR A 7 -8.46 -5.28 -1.24
C THR A 7 -8.26 -4.59 -2.58
N ILE A 8 -7.31 -3.64 -2.61
CA ILE A 8 -6.93 -2.90 -3.82
C ILE A 8 -5.40 -2.97 -3.94
N ASP A 9 -4.92 -3.89 -4.77
CA ASP A 9 -3.50 -4.08 -5.04
C ASP A 9 -3.09 -3.48 -6.39
N GLY A 10 -1.80 -3.38 -6.62
CA GLY A 10 -1.24 -2.91 -7.89
C GLY A 10 0.06 -2.12 -7.74
N PRO A 11 0.77 -1.83 -8.83
CA PRO A 11 2.06 -1.17 -8.80
C PRO A 11 1.99 0.29 -8.30
N SER A 12 3.15 0.90 -8.07
CA SER A 12 3.23 2.29 -7.59
C SER A 12 2.68 3.27 -8.63
N GLY A 13 1.97 4.33 -8.19
CA GLY A 13 1.47 5.38 -9.09
C GLY A 13 0.15 5.07 -9.82
N THR A 14 -0.52 3.94 -9.55
CA THR A 14 -1.82 3.61 -10.16
C THR A 14 -3.02 4.35 -9.55
N GLY A 15 -2.81 5.11 -8.47
CA GLY A 15 -3.89 5.85 -7.80
C GLY A 15 -4.60 5.11 -6.67
N LYS A 16 -4.09 3.93 -6.25
CA LYS A 16 -4.72 3.08 -5.21
C LYS A 16 -5.17 3.84 -3.98
N SER A 17 -4.29 4.62 -3.36
CA SER A 17 -4.59 5.31 -2.10
C SER A 17 -5.75 6.29 -2.24
N THR A 18 -5.78 7.06 -3.33
CA THR A 18 -6.87 8.01 -3.60
C THR A 18 -8.19 7.28 -3.82
N ILE A 19 -8.16 6.20 -4.60
CA ILE A 19 -9.34 5.40 -4.93
C ILE A 19 -9.83 4.62 -3.72
N ALA A 20 -8.94 3.96 -2.96
CA ALA A 20 -9.29 3.21 -1.76
C ALA A 20 -9.93 4.10 -0.69
N LYS A 21 -9.40 5.31 -0.48
CA LYS A 21 -10.02 6.32 0.41
C LYS A 21 -11.41 6.74 -0.05
N ALA A 22 -11.57 7.01 -1.35
CA ALA A 22 -12.86 7.39 -1.90
C ALA A 22 -13.92 6.28 -1.74
N ILE A 23 -13.52 5.03 -1.97
CA ILE A 23 -14.39 3.85 -1.81
C ILE A 23 -14.72 3.64 -0.34
N ALA A 24 -13.74 3.65 0.56
CA ALA A 24 -13.94 3.49 2.00
C ALA A 24 -14.94 4.53 2.52
N LYS A 25 -14.76 5.81 2.15
CA LYS A 25 -15.68 6.89 2.53
C LYS A 25 -17.11 6.65 2.00
N LYS A 26 -17.28 6.22 0.74
CA LYS A 26 -18.60 5.98 0.15
C LYS A 26 -19.33 4.77 0.75
N LEU A 27 -18.57 3.76 1.23
CA LEU A 27 -19.13 2.57 1.84
C LEU A 27 -19.28 2.66 3.37
N GLY A 28 -18.72 3.70 4.00
CA GLY A 28 -18.65 3.79 5.47
C GLY A 28 -17.66 2.80 6.08
N PHE A 29 -16.66 2.33 5.32
CA PHE A 29 -15.66 1.37 5.74
C PHE A 29 -14.40 2.08 6.25
N SER A 30 -13.64 1.42 7.10
CA SER A 30 -12.31 1.88 7.47
C SER A 30 -11.34 1.75 6.30
N TYR A 31 -10.38 2.66 6.22
CA TYR A 31 -9.31 2.64 5.22
C TYR A 31 -8.00 2.15 5.85
N LEU A 32 -7.34 1.20 5.20
CA LEU A 32 -6.06 0.64 5.61
C LEU A 32 -4.99 0.87 4.52
N ASP A 33 -4.10 1.86 4.74
CA ASP A 33 -2.88 2.08 3.95
C ASP A 33 -1.77 1.16 4.46
N THR A 34 -1.63 -0.04 3.87
CA THR A 34 -0.55 -0.95 4.28
C THR A 34 0.83 -0.37 3.95
N GLY A 35 0.93 0.38 2.86
CA GLY A 35 2.17 1.07 2.49
C GLY A 35 2.60 2.11 3.53
N ALA A 36 1.66 2.78 4.20
CA ALA A 36 1.97 3.70 5.29
C ALA A 36 2.57 2.97 6.50
N LEU A 37 2.06 1.78 6.84
CA LEU A 37 2.66 0.94 7.89
C LEU A 37 4.11 0.54 7.55
N TYR A 38 4.37 0.12 6.29
CA TYR A 38 5.73 -0.17 5.84
C TYR A 38 6.64 1.07 5.87
N ARG A 39 6.12 2.26 5.55
CA ARG A 39 6.88 3.52 5.66
C ARG A 39 7.15 3.90 7.12
N GLY A 40 6.21 3.66 8.03
CA GLY A 40 6.42 3.83 9.47
C GLY A 40 7.52 2.91 10.01
N ALA A 41 7.51 1.64 9.60
CA ALA A 41 8.54 0.68 9.95
C ALA A 41 9.92 1.07 9.36
N ALA A 42 9.95 1.55 8.12
CA ALA A 42 11.17 2.03 7.49
C ALA A 42 11.77 3.22 8.26
N LEU A 43 10.93 4.19 8.64
CA LEU A 43 11.36 5.33 9.44
C LEU A 43 11.87 4.90 10.82
N ALA A 44 11.20 3.94 11.48
CA ALA A 44 11.64 3.44 12.77
C ALA A 44 13.04 2.77 12.71
N ILE A 45 13.28 1.97 11.68
CA ILE A 45 14.59 1.34 11.45
C ILE A 45 15.64 2.41 11.15
N ASP A 46 15.34 3.39 10.32
CA ASP A 46 16.24 4.49 9.95
C ASP A 46 16.63 5.34 11.16
N LEU A 47 15.66 5.76 11.96
CA LEU A 47 15.90 6.56 13.17
C LEU A 47 16.72 5.83 14.24
N LYS A 48 16.61 4.50 14.31
CA LYS A 48 17.37 3.67 15.25
C LYS A 48 18.70 3.15 14.66
N GLY A 49 19.11 3.65 13.49
CA GLY A 49 20.37 3.32 12.84
C GLY A 49 20.48 1.87 12.35
N GLY A 50 19.34 1.21 12.13
CA GLY A 50 19.30 -0.21 11.78
C GLY A 50 19.81 -0.50 10.35
N ASN A 51 20.58 -1.57 10.22
CA ASN A 51 21.09 -2.04 8.94
C ASN A 51 20.05 -2.88 8.21
N ILE A 52 19.44 -2.33 7.16
CA ILE A 52 18.42 -3.01 6.33
C ILE A 52 18.92 -4.26 5.58
N LYS A 53 20.21 -4.56 5.59
CA LYS A 53 20.76 -5.81 5.08
C LYS A 53 20.75 -6.92 6.14
N ASN A 54 20.49 -6.57 7.39
CA ASN A 54 20.42 -7.50 8.51
C ASN A 54 18.95 -7.68 8.95
N ASP A 55 18.31 -8.75 8.46
CA ASP A 55 16.89 -9.05 8.75
C ASP A 55 16.64 -9.28 10.26
N LYS A 56 17.59 -9.89 10.97
CA LYS A 56 17.47 -10.14 12.42
C LYS A 56 17.46 -8.82 13.20
N GLU A 57 18.40 -7.93 12.93
CA GLU A 57 18.51 -6.61 13.56
C GLU A 57 17.24 -5.76 13.28
N CYS A 58 16.77 -5.75 12.03
CA CYS A 58 15.50 -5.09 11.70
C CYS A 58 14.32 -5.68 12.48
N GLY A 59 14.28 -6.99 12.66
CA GLY A 59 13.27 -7.68 13.46
C GLY A 59 13.31 -7.27 14.94
N GLU A 60 14.49 -7.19 15.54
CA GLU A 60 14.70 -6.75 16.92
C GLU A 60 14.26 -5.29 17.11
N ILE A 61 14.62 -4.40 16.19
CA ILE A 61 14.16 -3.00 16.21
C ILE A 61 12.63 -2.93 16.16
N LEU A 62 12.00 -3.64 15.22
CA LEU A 62 10.55 -3.60 15.04
C LEU A 62 9.79 -4.24 16.19
N SER A 63 10.31 -5.30 16.81
CA SER A 63 9.68 -5.92 17.98
C SER A 63 9.62 -4.98 19.20
N ASN A 64 10.55 -4.03 19.27
CA ASN A 64 10.63 -2.99 20.30
C ASN A 64 10.08 -1.64 19.81
N THR A 65 9.25 -1.63 18.78
CA THR A 65 8.65 -0.41 18.19
C THR A 65 7.14 -0.55 18.12
N SER A 66 6.41 0.43 18.61
CA SER A 66 4.95 0.49 18.45
C SER A 66 4.60 1.23 17.16
N ILE A 67 4.00 0.54 16.19
CA ILE A 67 3.50 1.17 14.95
C ILE A 67 1.99 1.07 14.94
N LYS A 68 1.30 2.21 14.83
CA LYS A 68 -0.16 2.27 14.77
C LYS A 68 -0.60 3.15 13.61
N LEU A 69 -1.68 2.74 12.95
CA LEU A 69 -2.43 3.58 12.02
C LEU A 69 -3.76 3.92 12.70
N ILE A 70 -3.97 5.19 13.00
CA ILE A 70 -5.20 5.69 13.66
C ILE A 70 -5.84 6.69 12.72
N LYS A 71 -7.02 6.35 12.21
CA LYS A 71 -7.64 7.08 11.11
C LYS A 71 -6.63 7.10 9.93
N ASP A 72 -6.21 8.25 9.45
CA ASP A 72 -5.25 8.39 8.34
C ASP A 72 -3.83 8.72 8.79
N LYS A 73 -3.55 8.64 10.10
CA LYS A 73 -2.27 9.03 10.71
C LYS A 73 -1.46 7.83 11.16
N VAL A 74 -0.16 7.86 10.90
CA VAL A 74 0.79 6.85 11.36
C VAL A 74 1.53 7.35 12.58
N PHE A 75 1.53 6.52 13.61
CA PHE A 75 2.26 6.76 14.86
C PHE A 75 3.36 5.73 15.01
N VAL A 76 4.57 6.19 15.33
CA VAL A 76 5.72 5.38 15.71
C VAL A 76 6.13 5.75 17.12
N ASP A 77 6.10 4.80 18.04
CA ASP A 77 6.38 4.99 19.48
C ASP A 77 5.59 6.17 20.07
N GLY A 78 4.32 6.32 19.65
CA GLY A 78 3.42 7.38 20.12
C GLY A 78 3.54 8.71 19.38
N LYS A 79 4.56 8.92 18.56
CA LYS A 79 4.76 10.16 17.79
C LYS A 79 4.04 10.06 16.43
N ASP A 80 3.27 11.12 16.05
CA ASP A 80 2.71 11.25 14.70
C ASP A 80 3.83 11.52 13.70
N VAL A 81 4.03 10.58 12.77
CA VAL A 81 5.08 10.64 11.73
C VAL A 81 4.49 10.69 10.32
N SER A 82 3.24 11.12 10.21
CA SER A 82 2.47 11.07 8.96
C SER A 82 3.04 11.93 7.84
N SER A 83 3.78 12.98 8.15
CA SER A 83 4.49 13.83 7.18
C SER A 83 5.83 13.23 6.79
N GLU A 84 6.63 12.81 7.76
CA GLU A 84 7.98 12.29 7.59
C GLU A 84 8.02 11.04 6.71
N ILE A 85 7.05 10.15 6.88
CA ILE A 85 6.94 8.91 6.09
C ILE A 85 6.62 9.12 4.60
N ARG A 86 6.31 10.36 4.18
CA ARG A 86 5.98 10.68 2.78
C ARG A 86 7.18 11.10 1.94
N SER A 87 8.37 11.20 2.54
CA SER A 87 9.60 11.51 1.81
C SER A 87 9.93 10.43 0.77
N PRO A 88 10.58 10.80 -0.35
CA PRO A 88 11.04 9.83 -1.35
C PRO A 88 12.01 8.80 -0.75
N GLY A 89 12.93 9.22 0.13
CA GLY A 89 13.88 8.34 0.81
C GLY A 89 13.19 7.24 1.61
N ILE A 90 12.24 7.60 2.49
CA ILE A 90 11.47 6.63 3.29
C ILE A 90 10.61 5.73 2.39
N SER A 91 10.04 6.27 1.30
CA SER A 91 9.28 5.45 0.35
C SER A 91 10.13 4.39 -0.34
N ASN A 92 11.40 4.69 -0.66
CA ASN A 92 12.34 3.72 -1.23
C ASN A 92 12.78 2.70 -0.17
N LEU A 93 13.09 3.15 1.04
CA LEU A 93 13.46 2.29 2.16
C LEU A 93 12.33 1.31 2.50
N ALA A 94 11.06 1.76 2.52
CA ALA A 94 9.89 0.92 2.72
C ALA A 94 9.78 -0.21 1.68
N SER A 95 10.06 0.08 0.41
CA SER A 95 10.09 -0.96 -0.64
C SER A 95 11.22 -1.98 -0.42
N ARG A 96 12.34 -1.57 0.18
CA ARG A 96 13.45 -2.47 0.51
C ARG A 96 13.14 -3.33 1.73
N ILE A 97 12.64 -2.76 2.82
CA ILE A 97 12.29 -3.55 4.01
C ILE A 97 11.11 -4.51 3.74
N ALA A 98 10.27 -4.24 2.75
CA ALA A 98 9.21 -5.16 2.34
C ALA A 98 9.74 -6.50 1.76
N THR A 99 11.05 -6.64 1.52
CA THR A 99 11.70 -7.90 1.19
C THR A 99 12.17 -8.69 2.42
N LEU A 100 12.18 -8.06 3.61
CA LEU A 100 12.62 -8.67 4.87
C LEU A 100 11.51 -9.51 5.49
N ARG A 101 11.85 -10.72 5.91
CA ARG A 101 10.89 -11.63 6.56
C ARG A 101 10.39 -11.08 7.89
N SER A 102 11.28 -10.55 8.72
CA SER A 102 10.96 -9.99 10.03
C SER A 102 9.98 -8.82 9.95
N ALA A 103 10.25 -7.85 9.06
CA ALA A 103 9.39 -6.70 8.83
C ALA A 103 7.97 -7.14 8.38
N ARG A 104 7.91 -8.13 7.50
CA ARG A 104 6.62 -8.66 7.03
C ARG A 104 5.86 -9.36 8.14
N GLN A 105 6.51 -10.24 8.90
CA GLN A 105 5.87 -10.94 10.02
C GLN A 105 5.29 -9.96 11.04
N TYR A 106 6.01 -8.89 11.36
CA TYR A 106 5.55 -7.85 12.26
C TYR A 106 4.35 -7.09 11.68
N LEU A 107 4.45 -6.59 10.45
CA LEU A 107 3.44 -5.73 9.84
C LEU A 107 2.17 -6.48 9.44
N VAL A 108 2.27 -7.73 8.98
CA VAL A 108 1.08 -8.54 8.64
C VAL A 108 0.20 -8.80 9.87
N LYS A 109 0.80 -9.00 11.07
CA LYS A 109 0.03 -9.12 12.32
C LYS A 109 -0.80 -7.86 12.57
N ILE A 110 -0.21 -6.67 12.41
CA ILE A 110 -0.91 -5.41 12.57
C ILE A 110 -2.03 -5.28 11.53
N GLN A 111 -1.76 -5.56 10.25
CA GLN A 111 -2.75 -5.45 9.18
C GLN A 111 -3.95 -6.38 9.42
N LYS A 112 -3.72 -7.62 9.84
CA LYS A 112 -4.78 -8.61 10.10
C LYS A 112 -5.66 -8.27 11.31
N SER A 113 -5.23 -7.40 12.20
CA SER A 113 -6.06 -6.98 13.34
C SER A 113 -7.17 -5.98 12.97
N TYR A 114 -7.06 -5.28 11.83
CA TYR A 114 -8.02 -4.23 11.45
C TYR A 114 -9.45 -4.74 11.18
N PRO A 115 -9.66 -5.82 10.38
CA PRO A 115 -11.02 -6.30 10.08
C PRO A 115 -11.76 -6.90 11.28
N LEU A 116 -11.07 -7.11 12.41
CA LEU A 116 -11.71 -7.67 13.61
C LEU A 116 -12.76 -6.73 14.21
N SER A 117 -12.62 -5.43 13.99
CA SER A 117 -13.50 -4.41 14.58
C SER A 117 -14.45 -3.75 13.57
N CYS A 118 -14.17 -3.82 12.26
CA CYS A 118 -14.96 -3.11 11.24
C CYS A 118 -14.68 -3.62 9.83
N SER A 119 -15.59 -3.34 8.90
CA SER A 119 -15.33 -3.54 7.47
C SER A 119 -14.21 -2.62 6.99
N VAL A 120 -13.36 -3.10 6.07
CA VAL A 120 -12.13 -2.41 5.66
C VAL A 120 -11.95 -2.40 4.14
N VAL A 121 -11.44 -1.27 3.63
CA VAL A 121 -10.81 -1.19 2.30
C VAL A 121 -9.30 -1.10 2.53
N ALA A 122 -8.59 -2.16 2.21
CA ALA A 122 -7.13 -2.26 2.35
C ALA A 122 -6.44 -2.07 1.01
N GLU A 123 -5.40 -1.25 0.97
CA GLU A 123 -4.60 -1.09 -0.25
C GLU A 123 -3.13 -1.46 -0.03
N GLY A 124 -2.52 -2.04 -1.08
CA GLY A 124 -1.10 -2.43 -0.99
C GLY A 124 -0.51 -3.00 -2.27
N ARG A 125 0.24 -4.11 -2.09
CA ARG A 125 0.89 -4.88 -3.15
C ARG A 125 0.55 -6.36 -3.12
N ASP A 126 0.19 -6.83 -1.95
CA ASP A 126 -0.04 -8.23 -1.64
C ASP A 126 -1.18 -8.38 -0.61
N THR A 127 -2.07 -7.37 -0.55
CA THR A 127 -3.18 -7.39 0.39
C THR A 127 -4.16 -8.51 0.06
N GLY A 128 -4.52 -8.70 -1.19
CA GLY A 128 -5.45 -9.73 -1.64
C GLY A 128 -4.80 -11.10 -1.91
N SER A 129 -3.46 -11.18 -2.00
CA SER A 129 -2.77 -12.46 -2.22
C SER A 129 -2.21 -13.07 -0.93
N VAL A 130 -1.82 -12.26 0.06
CA VAL A 130 -1.11 -12.73 1.26
C VAL A 130 -1.78 -12.28 2.56
N VAL A 131 -2.17 -11.00 2.68
CA VAL A 131 -2.70 -10.47 3.94
C VAL A 131 -4.14 -10.92 4.16
N PHE A 132 -4.99 -10.75 3.14
CA PHE A 132 -6.41 -11.11 3.14
C PHE A 132 -6.75 -11.97 1.92
N PRO A 133 -6.24 -13.22 1.83
CA PRO A 133 -6.50 -14.10 0.69
C PRO A 133 -7.98 -14.43 0.52
N ASP A 134 -8.76 -14.34 1.60
CA ASP A 134 -10.21 -14.59 1.61
C ASP A 134 -11.04 -13.29 1.60
N ALA A 135 -10.47 -12.18 1.09
CA ALA A 135 -11.20 -10.91 0.96
C ALA A 135 -12.43 -11.05 0.07
N ASP A 136 -13.54 -10.41 0.48
CA ASP A 136 -14.83 -10.48 -0.23
C ASP A 136 -14.74 -9.93 -1.67
N VAL A 137 -13.95 -8.87 -1.86
CA VAL A 137 -13.67 -8.28 -3.17
C VAL A 137 -12.18 -7.98 -3.30
N LYS A 138 -11.57 -8.47 -4.37
CA LYS A 138 -10.18 -8.19 -4.70
C LYS A 138 -10.11 -7.42 -6.02
N ILE A 139 -9.48 -6.26 -5.98
CA ILE A 139 -9.24 -5.39 -7.13
C ILE A 139 -7.74 -5.29 -7.36
N TYR A 140 -7.32 -5.41 -8.60
CA TYR A 140 -5.96 -5.12 -9.02
C TYR A 140 -5.96 -3.93 -9.97
N LEU A 141 -5.39 -2.80 -9.52
CA LEU A 141 -5.25 -1.62 -10.36
C LEU A 141 -3.95 -1.69 -11.15
N ASP A 142 -4.07 -1.55 -12.47
CA ASP A 142 -2.91 -1.43 -13.35
C ASP A 142 -2.94 -0.11 -14.13
N ALA A 143 -1.79 0.34 -14.57
CA ALA A 143 -1.60 1.43 -15.52
C ALA A 143 -0.21 1.35 -16.15
N SER A 144 -0.06 1.89 -17.35
CA SER A 144 1.24 1.91 -18.02
C SER A 144 2.31 2.58 -17.16
N PRO A 145 3.57 2.12 -17.19
CA PRO A 145 4.66 2.74 -16.42
C PRO A 145 4.83 4.24 -16.73
N LYS A 146 4.62 4.63 -17.99
CA LYS A 146 4.72 6.03 -18.44
C LYS A 146 3.63 6.90 -17.81
N GLU A 147 2.38 6.40 -17.76
CA GLU A 147 1.27 7.12 -17.13
C GLU A 147 1.50 7.26 -15.62
N ARG A 148 1.95 6.20 -14.94
CA ARG A 148 2.27 6.23 -13.51
C ARG A 148 3.42 7.19 -13.19
N ALA A 149 4.41 7.26 -14.05
CA ALA A 149 5.50 8.24 -13.96
C ALA A 149 4.97 9.67 -14.15
N SER A 150 4.07 9.89 -15.12
CA SER A 150 3.45 11.20 -15.35
C SER A 150 2.66 11.67 -14.11
N ARG A 151 1.84 10.80 -13.52
CA ARG A 151 1.10 11.10 -12.28
C ARG A 151 2.05 11.44 -11.13
N ARG A 152 3.11 10.66 -10.95
CA ARG A 152 4.10 10.87 -9.88
C ARG A 152 4.92 12.14 -10.10
N TYR A 153 5.33 12.41 -11.33
CA TYR A 153 6.04 13.63 -11.70
C TYR A 153 5.20 14.88 -11.35
N LYS A 154 3.93 14.91 -11.78
CA LYS A 154 3.00 16.00 -11.47
C LYS A 154 2.82 16.20 -9.96
N GLU A 155 2.71 15.10 -9.20
CA GLU A 155 2.63 15.15 -7.73
C GLU A 155 3.88 15.76 -7.10
N LEU A 156 5.08 15.39 -7.56
CA LEU A 156 6.34 15.92 -7.02
C LEU A 156 6.51 17.40 -7.33
N ILE A 157 6.25 17.80 -8.58
CA ILE A 157 6.28 19.22 -9.00
C ILE A 157 5.28 20.06 -8.19
N SER A 158 4.06 19.56 -7.97
CA SER A 158 3.06 20.30 -7.16
C SER A 158 3.46 20.49 -5.70
N LYS A 159 4.40 19.68 -5.19
CA LYS A 159 5.00 19.82 -3.86
C LYS A 159 6.28 20.67 -3.86
N GLY A 160 6.63 21.30 -4.98
CA GLY A 160 7.86 22.10 -5.11
C GLY A 160 9.14 21.26 -5.21
N ILE A 161 9.04 19.97 -5.44
CA ILE A 161 10.22 19.08 -5.57
C ILE A 161 10.61 19.06 -7.04
N ASN A 162 11.78 19.63 -7.35
CA ASN A 162 12.32 19.59 -8.71
C ASN A 162 12.88 18.21 -9.02
N VAL A 163 12.34 17.54 -10.04
CA VAL A 163 12.72 16.20 -10.48
C VAL A 163 12.68 16.12 -12.01
N ASP A 164 13.47 15.23 -12.56
CA ASP A 164 13.44 14.88 -13.99
C ASP A 164 12.43 13.75 -14.23
N PHE A 165 11.69 13.82 -15.35
CA PHE A 165 10.68 12.83 -15.70
C PHE A 165 11.28 11.43 -15.96
N ASP A 166 12.42 11.37 -16.66
CA ASP A 166 13.06 10.10 -16.99
C ASP A 166 13.62 9.42 -15.73
N GLN A 167 14.11 10.23 -14.78
CA GLN A 167 14.50 9.74 -13.47
C GLN A 167 13.29 9.14 -12.72
N VAL A 168 12.16 9.81 -12.70
CA VAL A 168 10.92 9.30 -12.07
C VAL A 168 10.45 8.01 -12.75
N LEU A 169 10.52 7.94 -14.08
CA LEU A 169 10.15 6.74 -14.84
C LEU A 169 11.09 5.56 -14.54
N LYS A 170 12.40 5.83 -14.44
CA LYS A 170 13.40 4.83 -14.06
C LYS A 170 13.12 4.27 -12.65
N GLU A 171 12.89 5.13 -11.68
CA GLU A 171 12.58 4.74 -10.31
C GLU A 171 11.31 3.89 -10.22
N ILE A 172 10.27 4.22 -10.98
CA ILE A 172 9.04 3.43 -11.05
C ILE A 172 9.32 2.04 -11.62
N ARG A 173 10.09 1.93 -12.70
CA ARG A 173 10.44 0.64 -13.30
C ARG A 173 11.27 -0.23 -12.36
N GLU A 174 12.26 0.35 -11.68
CA GLU A 174 13.09 -0.35 -10.70
C GLU A 174 12.28 -0.85 -9.52
N ARG A 175 11.35 -0.02 -9.03
CA ARG A 175 10.43 -0.40 -7.97
C ARG A 175 9.50 -1.51 -8.39
N ASP A 176 8.90 -1.44 -9.58
CA ASP A 176 8.03 -2.48 -10.11
C ASP A 176 8.78 -3.81 -10.25
N LYS A 177 10.02 -3.76 -10.77
CA LYS A 177 10.88 -4.94 -10.83
C LYS A 177 11.08 -5.54 -9.45
N ARG A 178 11.45 -4.73 -8.45
CA ARG A 178 11.65 -5.18 -7.07
C ARG A 178 10.37 -5.77 -6.48
N ASP A 179 9.23 -5.07 -6.61
CA ASP A 179 7.96 -5.51 -6.06
C ASP A 179 7.49 -6.85 -6.70
N LYS A 180 7.75 -7.06 -8.00
CA LYS A 180 7.39 -8.30 -8.73
C LYS A 180 8.34 -9.47 -8.50
N THR A 181 9.65 -9.20 -8.28
CA THR A 181 10.68 -10.25 -8.21
C THR A 181 11.15 -10.58 -6.80
N ARG A 182 10.62 -9.91 -5.77
CA ARG A 182 10.97 -10.23 -4.38
C ARG A 182 10.56 -11.66 -4.04
N GLY A 183 11.44 -12.38 -3.31
CA GLY A 183 11.21 -13.79 -2.96
C GLY A 183 10.07 -14.05 -1.97
N ILE A 184 9.59 -13.00 -1.28
CA ILE A 184 8.50 -13.12 -0.32
C ILE A 184 7.36 -12.18 -0.73
N ALA A 185 6.16 -12.73 -0.90
CA ALA A 185 4.92 -12.03 -1.26
C ALA A 185 5.10 -11.06 -2.44
N PRO A 186 5.50 -11.54 -3.63
CA PRO A 186 5.67 -10.70 -4.81
C PRO A 186 4.36 -10.02 -5.18
N LEU A 187 4.47 -8.88 -5.88
CA LEU A 187 3.32 -8.23 -6.49
C LEU A 187 2.82 -9.09 -7.65
N ILE A 188 1.73 -9.77 -7.43
CA ILE A 188 1.01 -10.57 -8.42
C ILE A 188 -0.45 -10.12 -8.47
N VAL A 189 -1.15 -10.49 -9.53
CA VAL A 189 -2.62 -10.38 -9.56
C VAL A 189 -3.16 -11.46 -8.61
N PRO A 190 -3.89 -11.09 -7.54
CA PRO A 190 -4.45 -12.08 -6.63
C PRO A 190 -5.46 -13.00 -7.33
N GLU A 191 -5.57 -14.22 -6.87
CA GLU A 191 -6.60 -15.13 -7.36
C GLU A 191 -7.99 -14.51 -7.17
N ASN A 192 -8.86 -14.65 -8.19
CA ASN A 192 -10.21 -14.05 -8.24
C ASN A 192 -10.25 -12.50 -8.16
N ALA A 193 -9.12 -11.83 -8.38
CA ALA A 193 -9.10 -10.38 -8.46
C ALA A 193 -9.60 -9.87 -9.82
N ILE A 194 -10.36 -8.77 -9.78
CA ILE A 194 -10.77 -8.05 -10.99
C ILE A 194 -9.69 -7.01 -11.31
N VAL A 195 -9.14 -7.11 -12.52
CA VAL A 195 -8.12 -6.17 -13.01
C VAL A 195 -8.80 -4.96 -13.65
N VAL A 196 -8.45 -3.77 -13.16
CA VAL A 196 -8.93 -2.49 -13.69
C VAL A 196 -7.73 -1.70 -14.24
N ASN A 197 -7.69 -1.50 -15.55
CA ASN A 197 -6.67 -0.69 -16.19
C ASN A 197 -7.06 0.80 -16.14
N THR A 198 -6.30 1.56 -15.38
CA THR A 198 -6.57 2.98 -15.11
C THR A 198 -5.79 3.93 -16.02
N THR A 199 -5.11 3.45 -17.06
CA THR A 199 -4.22 4.26 -17.91
C THR A 199 -4.94 5.46 -18.52
N GLN A 200 -6.18 5.28 -18.99
CA GLN A 200 -6.99 6.33 -19.65
C GLN A 200 -8.15 6.81 -18.79
N MET A 201 -8.19 6.44 -17.50
CA MET A 201 -9.31 6.76 -16.63
C MET A 201 -8.94 7.83 -15.61
N ASN A 202 -9.86 8.72 -15.31
CA ASN A 202 -9.76 9.63 -14.19
C ASN A 202 -10.23 8.98 -12.87
N ILE A 203 -9.96 9.63 -11.74
CA ILE A 203 -10.29 9.10 -10.40
C ILE A 203 -11.78 8.81 -10.23
N LYS A 204 -12.67 9.65 -10.80
CA LYS A 204 -14.13 9.48 -10.68
C LYS A 204 -14.60 8.25 -11.43
N GLU A 205 -14.11 8.04 -12.65
CA GLU A 205 -14.42 6.89 -13.50
C GLU A 205 -13.97 5.59 -12.83
N VAL A 206 -12.71 5.51 -12.38
CA VAL A 206 -12.20 4.32 -11.67
C VAL A 206 -13.00 4.04 -10.41
N THR A 207 -13.30 5.07 -9.61
CA THR A 207 -14.09 4.90 -8.38
C THR A 207 -15.48 4.37 -8.68
N SER A 208 -16.15 4.88 -9.72
CA SER A 208 -17.49 4.44 -10.11
C SER A 208 -17.49 3.00 -10.61
N GLU A 209 -16.50 2.62 -11.41
CA GLU A 209 -16.35 1.27 -11.92
C GLU A 209 -16.14 0.27 -10.76
N ILE A 210 -15.24 0.57 -9.83
CA ILE A 210 -15.00 -0.33 -8.69
C ILE A 210 -16.24 -0.44 -7.79
N LEU A 211 -16.99 0.65 -7.57
CA LEU A 211 -18.21 0.60 -6.78
C LEU A 211 -19.30 -0.26 -7.46
N LYS A 212 -19.37 -0.25 -8.80
CA LYS A 212 -20.24 -1.15 -9.56
C LYS A 212 -19.81 -2.61 -9.35
N ILE A 213 -18.53 -2.91 -9.51
CA ILE A 213 -17.97 -4.24 -9.25
C ILE A 213 -18.32 -4.75 -7.84
N ILE A 214 -18.18 -3.87 -6.82
CA ILE A 214 -18.49 -4.24 -5.43
C ILE A 214 -19.98 -4.55 -5.23
N LYS A 215 -20.88 -3.81 -5.90
CA LYS A 215 -22.33 -4.05 -5.82
C LYS A 215 -22.75 -5.34 -6.53
N ASP A 216 -22.13 -5.63 -7.68
CA ASP A 216 -22.48 -6.78 -8.52
C ASP A 216 -21.91 -8.10 -7.97
N LYS A 217 -20.95 -8.07 -7.03
CA LYS A 217 -20.49 -9.27 -6.34
C LYS A 217 -21.47 -9.63 -5.22
N PRO A 218 -22.11 -10.82 -5.28
CA PRO A 218 -22.95 -11.29 -4.19
C PRO A 218 -22.13 -11.37 -2.90
N SER A 219 -22.74 -10.97 -1.78
CA SER A 219 -22.15 -11.25 -0.47
C SER A 219 -21.99 -12.76 -0.34
N PRO A 220 -20.85 -13.30 0.05
CA PRO A 220 -20.76 -14.72 0.38
C PRO A 220 -21.79 -15.02 1.46
N CYS A 221 -22.61 -16.04 1.19
CA CYS A 221 -23.62 -16.56 2.14
C CYS A 221 -22.99 -17.02 3.45
#